data_df46b44f806e013caec5d006f21ab2f8
#
_entry.id   df46b44f806e013caec5d006f21ab2f8
#
_cell.length_a   1.000
_cell.length_b   1.000
_cell.length_c   1.000
_cell.angle_alpha   90.00
_cell.angle_beta   90.00
_cell.angle_gamma   90.00
#
_symmetry.space_group_name_H-M   'P 1'
#
loop_
_entity.id
_entity.type
_entity.pdbx_description
1 polymer ?
#
loop_
_entity_poly.entity_id
_entity_poly.type
_entity_poly.pdbx_seq_one_letter_code
_entity_poly.pdbx_strand_id
1 'polypeptide(L)'
;MHEIIKPRFDALAGYVRAPQILSLVQEAAWFASDGERLLGLIVWDRIDHDFGWVVLGRDRKARFRAIAQDASLPSFAAARDALDTAIDLYHRQPDEDYHQGDERGRPIDFFAPVVPAARLNPNFRTLAEQPRYSPARDLVAAMMRFHEDTDGNFIEQFQTTGCDARLWELYLYAAFTEIGYAMRPDAVIPDLVLSGRLGRIAIEATTANPPQGVAVPPHRTRQEIDAYLADYVPIKLARALTRKLNHPQPYWQADSVDGAPFVIALQDFHAPGAMTRIVPIATEYVFGVRHSIVEGAIQIERIGEHSFGRMREPSGFFDLPNAENVSAVILNPLGTLTKFNRMGQIAGFGDPRVRMVRQGLARGESNDVDPRPFNFRHDVSKPEYTESWVEGMVVLHNPRALIPLEPDQIPYANHEFLQPDGRIMSLLPEFQPYMSNTSITLDGTTETVPDEGGPEIDA
;
A
#
# COMPACT_ATOMS: atom_id res chain seq x y z
N MET A 1 18.57 -26.63 -4.79
CA MET A 1 17.58 -25.54 -4.59
C MET A 1 16.15 -26.07 -4.55
N HIS A 2 15.19 -25.29 -4.03
CA HIS A 2 13.76 -25.60 -4.07
C HIS A 2 12.97 -24.41 -4.62
N GLU A 3 11.83 -24.70 -5.23
CA GLU A 3 10.93 -23.67 -5.77
C GLU A 3 10.20 -22.97 -4.63
N ILE A 4 10.04 -21.64 -4.76
CA ILE A 4 9.28 -20.80 -3.82
C ILE A 4 8.16 -20.08 -4.57
N ILE A 5 7.13 -19.66 -3.83
CA ILE A 5 6.00 -18.93 -4.41
C ILE A 5 6.41 -17.48 -4.73
N LYS A 6 5.79 -16.91 -5.76
CA LYS A 6 6.04 -15.53 -6.19
C LYS A 6 5.89 -14.51 -5.03
N PRO A 7 4.84 -14.56 -4.17
CA PRO A 7 4.72 -13.64 -3.05
C PRO A 7 5.92 -13.69 -2.08
N ARG A 8 6.52 -14.87 -1.87
CA ARG A 8 7.74 -14.99 -1.06
C ARG A 8 8.92 -14.28 -1.71
N PHE A 9 9.14 -14.54 -2.99
CA PHE A 9 10.20 -13.89 -3.74
C PHE A 9 10.02 -12.38 -3.79
N ASP A 10 8.79 -11.90 -4.05
CA ASP A 10 8.46 -10.47 -4.10
C ASP A 10 8.76 -9.77 -2.77
N ALA A 11 8.39 -10.38 -1.67
CA ALA A 11 8.63 -9.84 -0.33
C ALA A 11 10.14 -9.74 0.01
N LEU A 12 10.95 -10.68 -0.50
CA LEU A 12 12.38 -10.75 -0.23
C LEU A 12 13.21 -9.92 -1.22
N ALA A 13 12.81 -9.83 -2.48
CA ALA A 13 13.63 -9.28 -3.58
C ALA A 13 12.85 -8.45 -4.60
N GLY A 14 11.54 -8.26 -4.45
CA GLY A 14 10.73 -7.48 -5.40
C GLY A 14 11.24 -6.05 -5.62
N TYR A 15 11.85 -5.47 -4.61
CA TYR A 15 12.35 -4.09 -4.56
C TYR A 15 13.65 -3.86 -5.36
N VAL A 16 14.31 -4.92 -5.87
CA VAL A 16 15.52 -4.79 -6.71
C VAL A 16 15.23 -4.90 -8.20
N ARG A 17 13.97 -5.12 -8.58
CA ARG A 17 13.60 -5.17 -9.99
C ARG A 17 13.85 -3.84 -10.68
N ALA A 18 14.49 -3.89 -11.84
CA ALA A 18 14.62 -2.73 -12.69
C ALA A 18 13.42 -2.67 -13.64
N PRO A 19 12.57 -1.64 -13.59
CA PRO A 19 11.36 -1.54 -14.41
C PRO A 19 11.60 -1.69 -15.91
N GLN A 20 12.76 -1.22 -16.38
CA GLN A 20 13.17 -1.31 -17.79
C GLN A 20 13.32 -2.77 -18.25
N ILE A 21 13.80 -3.64 -17.36
CA ILE A 21 13.99 -5.07 -17.67
C ILE A 21 12.64 -5.79 -17.71
N LEU A 22 11.69 -5.42 -16.86
CA LEU A 22 10.37 -6.04 -16.80
C LEU A 22 9.56 -5.92 -18.12
N SER A 23 9.92 -4.97 -18.98
CA SER A 23 9.33 -4.87 -20.31
C SER A 23 9.89 -5.89 -21.31
N LEU A 24 11.12 -6.34 -21.09
CA LEU A 24 11.87 -7.23 -21.98
C LEU A 24 11.72 -8.69 -21.60
N VAL A 25 11.60 -8.98 -20.30
CA VAL A 25 11.55 -10.35 -19.79
C VAL A 25 10.26 -10.61 -19.01
N GLN A 26 9.90 -11.89 -18.91
CA GLN A 26 8.84 -12.40 -18.04
C GLN A 26 9.45 -13.35 -17.02
N GLU A 27 9.18 -13.12 -15.74
CA GLU A 27 9.56 -14.05 -14.68
C GLU A 27 8.77 -15.36 -14.83
N ALA A 28 9.48 -16.48 -14.90
CA ALA A 28 8.90 -17.80 -15.17
C ALA A 28 8.85 -18.70 -13.93
N ALA A 29 9.85 -18.62 -13.03
CA ALA A 29 9.89 -19.39 -11.79
C ALA A 29 10.86 -18.79 -10.78
N TRP A 30 10.62 -19.03 -9.50
CA TRP A 30 11.36 -18.49 -8.36
C TRP A 30 11.87 -19.62 -7.47
N PHE A 31 13.11 -19.50 -7.02
CA PHE A 31 13.80 -20.53 -6.26
C PHE A 31 14.54 -19.95 -5.08
N ALA A 32 14.82 -20.79 -4.08
CA ALA A 32 15.70 -20.46 -2.96
C ALA A 32 16.67 -21.60 -2.67
N SER A 33 17.84 -21.26 -2.15
CA SER A 33 18.73 -22.22 -1.49
C SER A 33 18.25 -22.52 -0.07
N ASP A 34 18.83 -23.53 0.58
CA ASP A 34 18.55 -23.83 1.97
C ASP A 34 18.82 -22.63 2.87
N GLY A 35 17.84 -22.30 3.75
CA GLY A 35 17.87 -21.15 4.62
C GLY A 35 17.73 -19.79 3.89
N GLU A 36 17.32 -19.77 2.61
CA GLU A 36 17.13 -18.55 1.82
C GLU A 36 18.37 -17.65 1.79
N ARG A 37 19.55 -18.27 1.77
CA ARG A 37 20.80 -17.55 1.67
C ARG A 37 20.98 -16.94 0.28
N LEU A 38 20.54 -17.67 -0.76
CA LEU A 38 20.47 -17.25 -2.15
C LEU A 38 19.04 -17.38 -2.66
N LEU A 39 18.67 -16.50 -3.58
CA LEU A 39 17.46 -16.63 -4.38
C LEU A 39 17.83 -16.85 -5.84
N GLY A 40 17.00 -17.59 -6.56
CA GLY A 40 17.11 -17.82 -7.98
C GLY A 40 15.85 -17.37 -8.72
N LEU A 41 16.03 -16.86 -9.91
CA LEU A 41 14.97 -16.44 -10.80
C LEU A 41 15.22 -16.98 -12.19
N ILE A 42 14.24 -17.65 -12.82
CA ILE A 42 14.25 -17.95 -14.24
C ILE A 42 13.35 -16.94 -14.95
N VAL A 43 13.87 -16.38 -16.02
CA VAL A 43 13.18 -15.42 -16.89
C VAL A 43 13.04 -15.96 -18.29
N TRP A 44 11.99 -15.57 -18.99
CA TRP A 44 11.79 -15.77 -20.42
C TRP A 44 11.98 -14.44 -21.15
N ASP A 45 12.89 -14.40 -22.12
CA ASP A 45 13.11 -13.23 -22.95
C ASP A 45 12.02 -13.15 -24.02
N ARG A 46 11.34 -12.00 -24.07
CA ARG A 46 10.22 -11.76 -25.00
C ARG A 46 10.69 -11.39 -26.40
N ILE A 47 11.95 -11.01 -26.57
CA ILE A 47 12.54 -10.58 -27.84
C ILE A 47 13.16 -11.79 -28.54
N ASP A 48 14.08 -12.48 -27.84
CA ASP A 48 14.85 -13.60 -28.41
C ASP A 48 14.13 -14.96 -28.24
N HIS A 49 13.04 -14.97 -27.44
CA HIS A 49 12.23 -16.17 -27.14
C HIS A 49 13.02 -17.32 -26.54
N ASP A 50 14.00 -17.01 -25.73
CA ASP A 50 14.84 -17.93 -24.99
C ASP A 50 14.71 -17.73 -23.47
N PHE A 51 15.51 -18.44 -22.68
CA PHE A 51 15.47 -18.36 -21.22
C PHE A 51 16.78 -17.81 -20.67
N GLY A 52 16.68 -17.13 -19.55
CA GLY A 52 17.80 -16.71 -18.72
C GLY A 52 17.54 -17.03 -17.25
N TRP A 53 18.59 -16.89 -16.44
CA TRP A 53 18.48 -17.01 -15.01
C TRP A 53 19.30 -15.93 -14.30
N VAL A 54 18.89 -15.62 -13.04
CA VAL A 54 19.59 -14.71 -12.16
C VAL A 54 19.71 -15.33 -10.78
N VAL A 55 20.91 -15.29 -10.18
CA VAL A 55 21.16 -15.60 -8.77
C VAL A 55 21.28 -14.29 -7.98
N LEU A 56 20.57 -14.21 -6.87
CA LEU A 56 20.60 -13.08 -5.95
C LEU A 56 21.25 -13.54 -4.64
N GLY A 57 22.26 -12.79 -4.17
CA GLY A 57 22.89 -12.95 -2.86
C GLY A 57 22.68 -11.73 -1.99
N ARG A 58 22.87 -11.90 -0.66
CA ARG A 58 22.70 -10.79 0.29
C ARG A 58 23.94 -9.90 0.34
N ASP A 59 23.76 -8.62 0.06
CA ASP A 59 24.81 -7.62 0.21
C ASP A 59 25.10 -7.30 1.70
N ARG A 60 26.04 -6.39 1.96
CA ARG A 60 26.42 -5.97 3.32
C ARG A 60 25.25 -5.40 4.14
N LYS A 61 24.21 -4.87 3.48
CA LYS A 61 22.98 -4.37 4.11
C LYS A 61 21.88 -5.46 4.22
N ALA A 62 22.23 -6.72 3.93
CA ALA A 62 21.34 -7.88 3.86
C ALA A 62 20.21 -7.77 2.80
N ARG A 63 20.35 -6.92 1.79
CA ARG A 63 19.47 -6.83 0.64
C ARG A 63 19.87 -7.89 -0.39
N PHE A 64 18.89 -8.52 -1.01
CA PHE A 64 19.17 -9.37 -2.17
C PHE A 64 19.57 -8.52 -3.39
N ARG A 65 20.66 -8.86 -4.02
CA ARG A 65 21.16 -8.22 -5.24
C ARG A 65 21.70 -9.28 -6.21
N ALA A 66 21.62 -9.02 -7.51
CA ALA A 66 22.13 -9.94 -8.52
C ALA A 66 23.65 -10.11 -8.37
N ILE A 67 24.10 -11.36 -8.24
CA ILE A 67 25.52 -11.73 -8.13
C ILE A 67 25.99 -12.54 -9.34
N ALA A 68 25.05 -13.22 -10.05
CA ALA A 68 25.33 -13.93 -11.27
C ALA A 68 24.09 -14.00 -12.13
N GLN A 69 24.29 -14.10 -13.45
CA GLN A 69 23.24 -14.26 -14.43
C GLN A 69 23.76 -14.94 -15.68
N ASP A 70 22.87 -15.56 -16.44
CA ASP A 70 23.14 -16.07 -17.78
C ASP A 70 21.87 -15.96 -18.63
N ALA A 71 22.02 -15.97 -19.94
CA ALA A 71 20.93 -15.79 -20.91
C ALA A 71 21.12 -16.71 -22.13
N SER A 72 20.17 -16.63 -23.06
CA SER A 72 20.22 -17.39 -24.33
C SER A 72 20.22 -18.90 -24.15
N LEU A 73 19.49 -19.39 -23.15
CA LEU A 73 19.31 -20.82 -22.90
C LEU A 73 18.09 -21.34 -23.68
N PRO A 74 18.21 -22.52 -24.36
CA PRO A 74 17.22 -22.97 -25.34
C PRO A 74 15.90 -23.44 -24.72
N SER A 75 15.84 -23.67 -23.41
CA SER A 75 14.63 -24.18 -22.77
C SER A 75 14.62 -23.82 -21.25
N PHE A 76 13.41 -23.85 -20.67
CA PHE A 76 13.24 -23.76 -19.23
C PHE A 76 14.04 -24.79 -18.43
N ALA A 77 14.10 -26.05 -18.94
CA ALA A 77 14.86 -27.11 -18.30
C ALA A 77 16.36 -26.82 -18.31
N ALA A 78 16.93 -26.33 -19.42
CA ALA A 78 18.33 -25.93 -19.48
C ALA A 78 18.63 -24.76 -18.54
N ALA A 79 17.73 -23.77 -18.45
CA ALA A 79 17.87 -22.65 -17.52
C ALA A 79 17.81 -23.11 -16.05
N ARG A 80 16.93 -24.05 -15.74
CA ARG A 80 16.79 -24.60 -14.38
C ARG A 80 18.05 -25.39 -13.96
N ASP A 81 18.60 -26.24 -14.84
CA ASP A 81 19.81 -27.01 -14.54
C ASP A 81 21.03 -26.10 -14.37
N ALA A 82 21.13 -25.05 -15.20
CA ALA A 82 22.19 -24.05 -15.09
C ALA A 82 22.06 -23.23 -13.81
N LEU A 83 20.85 -22.80 -13.44
CA LEU A 83 20.57 -22.09 -12.20
C LEU A 83 20.88 -22.94 -10.97
N ASP A 84 20.50 -24.23 -10.96
CA ASP A 84 20.79 -25.13 -9.84
C ASP A 84 22.30 -25.29 -9.63
N THR A 85 23.04 -25.46 -10.73
CA THR A 85 24.52 -25.49 -10.72
C THR A 85 25.12 -24.19 -10.17
N ALA A 86 24.58 -23.04 -10.60
CA ALA A 86 25.04 -21.75 -10.14
C ALA A 86 24.76 -21.53 -8.66
N ILE A 87 23.55 -21.86 -8.18
CA ILE A 87 23.19 -21.76 -6.77
C ILE A 87 24.09 -22.66 -5.92
N ASP A 88 24.37 -23.89 -6.34
CA ASP A 88 25.29 -24.79 -5.63
C ASP A 88 26.72 -24.25 -5.57
N LEU A 89 27.19 -23.62 -6.64
CA LEU A 89 28.51 -22.97 -6.69
C LEU A 89 28.59 -21.80 -5.70
N TYR A 90 27.66 -20.86 -5.79
CA TYR A 90 27.67 -19.66 -4.94
C TYR A 90 27.32 -19.99 -3.49
N HIS A 91 26.48 -20.99 -3.21
CA HIS A 91 26.17 -21.39 -1.83
C HIS A 91 27.42 -21.85 -1.03
N ARG A 92 28.49 -22.27 -1.69
CA ARG A 92 29.78 -22.67 -1.06
C ARG A 92 30.71 -21.49 -0.80
N GLN A 93 30.43 -20.32 -1.38
CA GLN A 93 31.24 -19.11 -1.22
C GLN A 93 30.87 -18.41 0.08
N PRO A 94 31.79 -17.66 0.71
CA PRO A 94 31.46 -16.84 1.86
C PRO A 94 30.54 -15.67 1.48
N ASP A 95 29.76 -15.16 2.44
CA ASP A 95 28.79 -14.08 2.19
C ASP A 95 29.46 -12.78 1.70
N GLU A 96 30.73 -12.55 2.08
CA GLU A 96 31.52 -11.40 1.68
C GLU A 96 31.69 -11.32 0.15
N ASP A 97 31.66 -12.45 -0.55
CA ASP A 97 31.79 -12.50 -2.01
C ASP A 97 30.54 -11.96 -2.73
N TYR A 98 29.43 -11.79 -2.01
CA TYR A 98 28.19 -11.19 -2.56
C TYR A 98 28.16 -9.67 -2.43
N HIS A 99 29.12 -9.07 -1.67
CA HIS A 99 29.19 -7.64 -1.48
C HIS A 99 29.67 -6.95 -2.76
N GLN A 100 28.96 -5.91 -3.18
CA GLN A 100 29.28 -5.20 -4.44
C GLN A 100 30.18 -4.00 -4.24
N GLY A 101 30.47 -3.62 -2.97
CA GLY A 101 31.42 -2.57 -2.62
C GLY A 101 30.86 -1.14 -2.63
N ASP A 102 29.60 -0.96 -3.04
CA ASP A 102 28.89 0.33 -3.03
C ASP A 102 28.00 0.51 -1.78
N GLU A 103 27.89 -0.53 -0.95
CA GLU A 103 27.04 -0.51 0.23
C GLU A 103 27.61 0.39 1.33
N ARG A 104 26.82 1.35 1.78
CA ARG A 104 27.16 2.20 2.92
C ARG A 104 26.38 1.76 4.17
N GLY A 105 27.06 1.66 5.31
CA GLY A 105 26.45 1.31 6.59
C GLY A 105 26.36 -0.19 6.87
N ARG A 106 25.56 -0.55 7.87
CA ARG A 106 25.30 -1.92 8.34
C ARG A 106 23.82 -2.27 8.15
N PRO A 107 23.46 -3.56 8.18
CA PRO A 107 22.06 -3.95 8.27
C PRO A 107 21.38 -3.25 9.45
N ILE A 108 20.19 -2.73 9.22
CA ILE A 108 19.39 -2.05 10.25
C ILE A 108 18.51 -3.12 10.90
N ASP A 109 18.56 -3.23 12.23
CA ASP A 109 17.50 -3.89 12.99
C ASP A 109 16.36 -2.89 13.18
N PHE A 110 15.38 -2.97 12.31
CA PHE A 110 14.26 -2.03 12.25
C PHE A 110 13.39 -2.06 13.51
N PHE A 111 13.36 -3.20 14.19
CA PHE A 111 12.56 -3.39 15.41
C PHE A 111 13.33 -3.16 16.71
N ALA A 112 14.65 -2.97 16.65
CA ALA A 112 15.42 -2.57 17.82
C ALA A 112 14.92 -1.19 18.33
N PRO A 113 14.49 -1.06 19.61
CA PRO A 113 14.00 0.21 20.12
C PRO A 113 15.08 1.31 20.08
N VAL A 114 14.78 2.42 19.39
CA VAL A 114 15.65 3.61 19.36
C VAL A 114 15.17 4.69 20.33
N VAL A 115 14.04 4.47 21.00
CA VAL A 115 13.48 5.36 22.03
C VAL A 115 13.13 4.56 23.29
N PRO A 116 13.01 5.21 24.46
CA PRO A 116 12.55 4.56 25.70
C PRO A 116 11.16 3.93 25.51
N ALA A 117 10.92 2.79 26.16
CA ALA A 117 9.68 2.02 26.04
C ALA A 117 8.40 2.85 26.29
N ALA A 118 8.44 3.86 27.15
CA ALA A 118 7.31 4.74 27.43
C ALA A 118 6.91 5.65 26.23
N ARG A 119 7.81 5.85 25.26
CA ARG A 119 7.57 6.63 24.05
C ARG A 119 7.14 5.79 22.85
N LEU A 120 7.23 4.46 22.95
CA LEU A 120 6.85 3.57 21.86
C LEU A 120 5.35 3.65 21.55
N ASN A 121 5.01 3.78 20.29
CA ASN A 121 3.64 3.78 19.81
C ASN A 121 2.98 2.41 20.07
N PRO A 122 1.69 2.36 20.49
CA PRO A 122 0.98 1.10 20.70
C PRO A 122 0.92 0.20 19.46
N ASN A 123 0.70 0.76 18.25
CA ASN A 123 0.68 0.00 17.00
C ASN A 123 2.06 -0.60 16.68
N PHE A 124 3.14 0.17 16.93
CA PHE A 124 4.50 -0.36 16.80
C PHE A 124 4.76 -1.52 17.77
N ARG A 125 4.35 -1.39 19.03
CA ARG A 125 4.48 -2.50 20.00
C ARG A 125 3.69 -3.73 19.56
N THR A 126 2.47 -3.54 19.08
CA THR A 126 1.66 -4.64 18.53
C THR A 126 2.41 -5.36 17.42
N LEU A 127 2.96 -4.63 16.47
CA LEU A 127 3.72 -5.18 15.37
C LEU A 127 5.02 -5.87 15.81
N ALA A 128 5.76 -5.25 16.74
CA ALA A 128 7.07 -5.75 17.18
C ALA A 128 7.00 -6.94 18.13
N GLU A 129 6.01 -6.96 19.03
CA GLU A 129 6.00 -7.83 20.21
C GLU A 129 4.92 -8.93 20.16
N GLN A 130 3.82 -8.71 19.44
CA GLN A 130 2.71 -9.67 19.45
C GLN A 130 2.92 -10.81 18.45
N PRO A 131 2.97 -12.09 18.88
CA PRO A 131 3.19 -13.23 17.98
C PRO A 131 2.20 -13.32 16.82
N ARG A 132 0.94 -12.89 17.02
CA ARG A 132 -0.10 -12.87 15.98
C ARG A 132 0.19 -11.91 14.84
N TYR A 133 1.09 -10.94 15.04
CA TYR A 133 1.55 -10.00 14.01
C TYR A 133 2.94 -10.33 13.46
N SER A 134 3.49 -11.52 13.80
CA SER A 134 4.78 -11.96 13.27
C SER A 134 4.84 -11.98 11.73
N PRO A 135 3.78 -12.33 10.96
CA PRO A 135 3.84 -12.21 9.51
C PRO A 135 4.10 -10.79 9.02
N ALA A 136 3.41 -9.80 9.60
CA ALA A 136 3.63 -8.39 9.27
C ALA A 136 5.02 -7.92 9.69
N ARG A 137 5.48 -8.30 10.89
CA ARG A 137 6.80 -7.94 11.41
C ARG A 137 7.90 -8.41 10.47
N ASP A 138 7.88 -9.68 10.09
CA ASP A 138 8.92 -10.27 9.25
C ASP A 138 8.89 -9.69 7.83
N LEU A 139 7.70 -9.41 7.29
CA LEU A 139 7.52 -8.71 6.02
C LEU A 139 8.09 -7.30 6.05
N VAL A 140 7.74 -6.49 7.06
CA VAL A 140 8.25 -5.12 7.22
C VAL A 140 9.76 -5.13 7.40
N ALA A 141 10.31 -6.08 8.18
CA ALA A 141 11.76 -6.24 8.33
C ALA A 141 12.45 -6.52 6.97
N ALA A 142 11.84 -7.32 6.10
CA ALA A 142 12.36 -7.57 4.75
C ALA A 142 12.30 -6.31 3.87
N MET A 143 11.19 -5.59 3.88
CA MET A 143 11.00 -4.34 3.13
C MET A 143 12.02 -3.26 3.54
N MET A 144 12.23 -3.09 4.84
CA MET A 144 13.10 -2.05 5.39
C MET A 144 14.59 -2.23 5.05
N ARG A 145 15.00 -3.39 4.54
CA ARG A 145 16.35 -3.57 3.99
C ARG A 145 16.58 -2.75 2.72
N PHE A 146 15.51 -2.49 1.97
CA PHE A 146 15.54 -1.74 0.71
C PHE A 146 15.16 -0.27 0.87
N HIS A 147 14.52 0.08 1.97
CA HIS A 147 14.13 1.46 2.26
C HIS A 147 15.36 2.27 2.68
N GLU A 148 15.61 3.38 1.99
CA GLU A 148 16.67 4.31 2.37
C GLU A 148 16.07 5.43 3.23
N ASP A 149 16.52 5.51 4.49
CA ASP A 149 16.16 6.60 5.41
C ASP A 149 17.03 7.83 5.11
N THR A 150 16.60 8.61 4.12
CA THR A 150 17.34 9.79 3.65
C THR A 150 17.43 10.88 4.71
N ASP A 151 16.40 11.00 5.56
CA ASP A 151 16.31 12.02 6.61
C ASP A 151 16.88 11.56 7.96
N GLY A 152 17.18 10.28 8.11
CA GLY A 152 17.67 9.67 9.36
C GLY A 152 16.64 9.60 10.49
N ASN A 153 15.36 9.91 10.21
CA ASN A 153 14.29 10.02 11.20
C ASN A 153 13.20 8.95 11.05
N PHE A 154 13.22 8.18 9.98
CA PHE A 154 12.14 7.24 9.65
C PHE A 154 11.88 6.25 10.78
N ILE A 155 12.94 5.62 11.30
CA ILE A 155 12.83 4.60 12.35
C ILE A 155 12.28 5.20 13.65
N GLU A 156 12.77 6.36 14.10
CA GLU A 156 12.25 7.00 15.31
C GLU A 156 10.79 7.38 15.13
N GLN A 157 10.40 7.93 13.99
CA GLN A 157 9.01 8.30 13.72
C GLN A 157 8.09 7.08 13.62
N PHE A 158 8.54 6.00 12.99
CA PHE A 158 7.77 4.76 12.93
C PHE A 158 7.56 4.15 14.33
N GLN A 159 8.53 4.29 15.22
CA GLN A 159 8.42 3.80 16.59
C GLN A 159 7.61 4.71 17.52
N THR A 160 7.30 5.94 17.10
CA THR A 160 6.64 6.96 17.95
C THR A 160 5.36 7.52 17.31
N THR A 161 5.11 8.81 17.44
CA THR A 161 3.87 9.47 17.00
C THR A 161 3.66 9.48 15.49
N GLY A 162 4.68 9.22 14.68
CA GLY A 162 4.61 9.12 13.23
C GLY A 162 4.26 7.71 12.71
N CYS A 163 4.01 6.73 13.59
CA CYS A 163 3.81 5.33 13.22
C CYS A 163 2.81 5.14 12.07
N ASP A 164 1.64 5.72 12.19
CA ASP A 164 0.57 5.57 11.19
C ASP A 164 0.95 6.20 9.84
N ALA A 165 1.59 7.37 9.85
CA ALA A 165 2.05 8.03 8.63
C ALA A 165 3.15 7.20 7.93
N ARG A 166 4.12 6.68 8.68
CA ARG A 166 5.19 5.83 8.12
C ARG A 166 4.68 4.47 7.65
N LEU A 167 3.68 3.91 8.32
CA LEU A 167 3.00 2.70 7.85
C LEU A 167 2.30 2.94 6.51
N TRP A 168 1.66 4.11 6.35
CA TRP A 168 1.02 4.51 5.09
C TRP A 168 2.03 4.67 3.95
N GLU A 169 3.17 5.31 4.21
CA GLU A 169 4.26 5.42 3.23
C GLU A 169 4.82 4.04 2.82
N LEU A 170 5.03 3.13 3.79
CA LEU A 170 5.44 1.75 3.48
C LEU A 170 4.40 0.99 2.68
N TYR A 171 3.11 1.19 2.97
CA TYR A 171 2.03 0.62 2.18
C TYR A 171 2.10 1.09 0.71
N LEU A 172 2.23 2.40 0.49
CA LEU A 172 2.37 2.95 -0.86
C LEU A 172 3.59 2.40 -1.57
N TYR A 173 4.73 2.35 -0.88
CA TYR A 173 5.96 1.77 -1.43
C TYR A 173 5.75 0.32 -1.89
N ALA A 174 5.10 -0.52 -1.09
CA ALA A 174 4.79 -1.90 -1.47
C ALA A 174 3.82 -1.98 -2.66
N ALA A 175 2.74 -1.19 -2.63
CA ALA A 175 1.72 -1.21 -3.67
C ALA A 175 2.27 -0.79 -5.04
N PHE A 176 3.06 0.28 -5.08
CA PHE A 176 3.64 0.75 -6.33
C PHE A 176 4.79 -0.14 -6.83
N THR A 177 5.55 -0.77 -5.93
CA THR A 177 6.54 -1.79 -6.31
C THR A 177 5.87 -3.00 -6.95
N GLU A 178 4.74 -3.48 -6.39
CA GLU A 178 3.98 -4.62 -6.94
C GLU A 178 3.52 -4.38 -8.39
N ILE A 179 3.07 -3.17 -8.71
CA ILE A 179 2.62 -2.83 -10.07
C ILE A 179 3.74 -2.38 -11.01
N GLY A 180 4.99 -2.53 -10.58
CA GLY A 180 6.17 -2.40 -11.45
C GLY A 180 6.80 -1.01 -11.49
N TYR A 181 6.61 -0.20 -10.45
CA TYR A 181 7.36 1.04 -10.27
C TYR A 181 8.61 0.82 -9.43
N ALA A 182 9.64 1.61 -9.71
CA ALA A 182 10.80 1.79 -8.84
C ALA A 182 10.79 3.21 -8.27
N MET A 183 11.12 3.33 -7.00
CA MET A 183 11.32 4.61 -6.34
C MET A 183 12.65 5.24 -6.77
N ARG A 184 12.66 6.53 -7.01
CA ARG A 184 13.88 7.29 -7.25
C ARG A 184 14.54 7.65 -5.91
N PRO A 185 15.72 7.11 -5.60
CA PRO A 185 16.32 7.26 -4.28
C PRO A 185 16.91 8.66 -4.04
N ASP A 186 17.13 9.44 -5.10
CA ASP A 186 17.69 10.80 -5.07
C ASP A 186 16.62 11.89 -4.86
N ALA A 187 15.34 11.54 -4.90
CA ALA A 187 14.25 12.48 -4.70
C ALA A 187 13.93 12.59 -3.19
N VAL A 188 14.02 13.82 -2.67
CA VAL A 188 13.73 14.13 -1.27
C VAL A 188 12.27 14.55 -1.07
N ILE A 189 11.71 15.21 -2.07
CA ILE A 189 10.33 15.69 -2.11
C ILE A 189 9.77 15.52 -3.54
N PRO A 190 8.50 15.13 -3.68
CA PRO A 190 7.57 14.61 -2.66
C PRO A 190 8.01 13.24 -2.10
N ASP A 191 7.22 12.66 -1.16
CA ASP A 191 7.56 11.42 -0.45
C ASP A 191 7.94 10.25 -1.35
N LEU A 192 7.28 10.13 -2.53
CA LEU A 192 7.56 9.09 -3.52
C LEU A 192 7.63 9.72 -4.91
N VAL A 193 8.75 9.55 -5.58
CA VAL A 193 8.90 9.82 -7.01
C VAL A 193 9.15 8.49 -7.71
N LEU A 194 8.20 8.08 -8.51
CA LEU A 194 8.11 6.75 -9.07
C LEU A 194 8.33 6.78 -10.58
N SER A 195 9.07 5.81 -11.08
CA SER A 195 9.21 5.58 -12.51
C SER A 195 9.07 4.09 -12.83
N GLY A 196 8.38 3.78 -13.91
CA GLY A 196 8.13 2.40 -14.31
C GLY A 196 7.68 2.32 -15.75
N ARG A 197 7.35 1.10 -16.20
CA ARG A 197 6.84 0.85 -17.55
C ARG A 197 5.54 1.60 -17.84
N LEU A 198 4.73 1.86 -16.81
CA LEU A 198 3.45 2.56 -16.91
C LEU A 198 3.59 4.09 -16.85
N GLY A 199 4.82 4.60 -16.86
CA GLY A 199 5.09 6.03 -16.83
C GLY A 199 5.77 6.48 -15.54
N ARG A 200 5.50 7.73 -15.16
CA ARG A 200 6.04 8.37 -13.95
C ARG A 200 4.88 8.91 -13.12
N ILE A 201 4.99 8.86 -11.81
CA ILE A 201 4.03 9.42 -10.85
C ILE A 201 4.81 10.00 -9.69
N ALA A 202 4.41 11.18 -9.22
CA ALA A 202 4.91 11.79 -8.00
C ALA A 202 3.80 11.78 -6.94
N ILE A 203 4.10 11.31 -5.73
CA ILE A 203 3.11 11.10 -4.67
C ILE A 203 3.56 11.77 -3.38
N GLU A 204 2.69 12.58 -2.81
CA GLU A 204 2.83 13.12 -1.47
C GLU A 204 1.84 12.45 -0.53
N ALA A 205 2.32 11.77 0.50
CA ALA A 205 1.49 11.09 1.47
C ALA A 205 1.00 12.03 2.57
N THR A 206 -0.23 11.82 3.03
CA THR A 206 -0.79 12.56 4.16
C THR A 206 -1.76 11.69 4.94
N THR A 207 -1.90 12.01 6.23
CA THR A 207 -2.83 11.31 7.12
C THR A 207 -3.74 12.32 7.83
N ALA A 208 -5.01 11.96 7.98
CA ALA A 208 -5.90 12.61 8.91
C ALA A 208 -5.72 11.94 10.29
N ASN A 209 -5.22 12.70 11.27
CA ASN A 209 -4.83 12.18 12.59
C ASN A 209 -5.82 12.59 13.68
N PRO A 210 -5.86 11.90 14.83
CA PRO A 210 -6.65 12.29 15.98
C PRO A 210 -6.36 13.75 16.39
N PRO A 211 -7.35 14.48 16.93
CA PRO A 211 -7.10 15.80 17.48
C PRO A 211 -6.16 15.70 18.67
N GLN A 212 -5.13 16.54 18.70
CA GLN A 212 -4.20 16.55 19.82
C GLN A 212 -4.88 17.08 21.10
N GLY A 213 -4.80 16.29 22.18
CA GLY A 213 -5.27 16.74 23.51
C GLY A 213 -6.80 16.79 23.69
N VAL A 214 -7.58 16.34 22.72
CA VAL A 214 -9.05 16.33 22.81
C VAL A 214 -9.56 14.92 22.56
N ALA A 215 -10.13 14.29 23.58
CA ALA A 215 -10.88 13.06 23.37
C ALA A 215 -12.14 13.39 22.56
N VAL A 216 -12.35 12.73 21.44
CA VAL A 216 -13.64 12.80 20.72
C VAL A 216 -14.66 12.07 21.58
N PRO A 217 -15.73 12.74 22.07
CA PRO A 217 -16.73 12.06 22.88
C PRO A 217 -17.40 10.97 22.05
N PRO A 218 -17.74 9.81 22.65
CA PRO A 218 -18.48 8.79 21.94
C PRO A 218 -19.84 9.34 21.50
N HIS A 219 -20.18 9.12 20.21
CA HIS A 219 -21.48 9.51 19.69
C HIS A 219 -22.54 8.57 20.27
N ARG A 220 -23.63 9.16 20.79
CA ARG A 220 -24.68 8.41 21.50
C ARG A 220 -25.95 8.23 20.68
N THR A 221 -26.16 9.09 19.70
CA THR A 221 -27.36 9.08 18.87
C THR A 221 -27.02 8.92 17.38
N ARG A 222 -27.97 8.41 16.61
CA ARG A 222 -27.85 8.30 15.15
C ARG A 222 -27.58 9.68 14.52
N GLN A 223 -28.29 10.71 14.98
CA GLN A 223 -28.12 12.07 14.49
C GLN A 223 -26.71 12.61 14.73
N GLU A 224 -26.10 12.34 15.90
CA GLU A 224 -24.71 12.74 16.18
C GLU A 224 -23.72 12.02 15.27
N ILE A 225 -23.95 10.72 14.99
CA ILE A 225 -23.14 9.94 14.06
C ILE A 225 -23.25 10.52 12.64
N ASP A 226 -24.46 10.76 12.18
CA ASP A 226 -24.71 11.28 10.84
C ASP A 226 -24.07 12.67 10.66
N ALA A 227 -24.20 13.59 11.62
CA ALA A 227 -23.53 14.89 11.58
C ALA A 227 -21.99 14.77 11.65
N TYR A 228 -21.49 13.84 12.43
CA TYR A 228 -20.05 13.57 12.50
C TYR A 228 -19.50 13.11 11.17
N LEU A 229 -20.15 12.16 10.50
CA LEU A 229 -19.73 11.62 9.21
C LEU A 229 -19.92 12.62 8.08
N ALA A 230 -21.01 13.42 8.12
CA ALA A 230 -21.34 14.37 7.06
C ALA A 230 -20.50 15.65 7.08
N ASP A 231 -20.01 16.06 8.25
CA ASP A 231 -19.33 17.36 8.41
C ASP A 231 -17.97 17.28 9.11
N TYR A 232 -17.86 16.58 10.27
CA TYR A 232 -16.60 16.57 11.00
C TYR A 232 -15.50 15.80 10.25
N VAL A 233 -15.80 14.63 9.72
CA VAL A 233 -14.82 13.82 8.99
C VAL A 233 -14.34 14.55 7.73
N PRO A 234 -15.21 15.09 6.85
CA PRO A 234 -14.78 15.92 5.73
C PRO A 234 -13.86 17.08 6.13
N ILE A 235 -14.13 17.76 7.26
CA ILE A 235 -13.25 18.83 7.76
C ILE A 235 -11.85 18.29 8.11
N LYS A 236 -11.75 17.08 8.66
CA LYS A 236 -10.44 16.46 8.94
C LYS A 236 -9.69 16.16 7.66
N LEU A 237 -10.38 15.62 6.63
CA LEU A 237 -9.79 15.34 5.32
C LEU A 237 -9.39 16.64 4.61
N ALA A 238 -10.25 17.65 4.63
CA ALA A 238 -9.99 18.99 4.09
C ALA A 238 -8.64 19.52 4.61
N ARG A 239 -8.45 19.51 5.92
CA ARG A 239 -7.21 20.01 6.54
C ARG A 239 -5.97 19.22 6.18
N ALA A 240 -6.11 17.89 6.04
CA ALA A 240 -4.99 17.06 5.61
C ALA A 240 -4.59 17.36 4.16
N LEU A 241 -5.55 17.45 3.24
CA LEU A 241 -5.33 17.70 1.83
C LEU A 241 -4.89 19.15 1.55
N THR A 242 -5.57 20.14 2.14
CA THR A 242 -5.26 21.56 1.91
C THR A 242 -3.91 21.97 2.50
N ARG A 243 -3.44 21.32 3.58
CA ARG A 243 -2.08 21.50 4.09
C ARG A 243 -1.03 21.13 3.03
N LYS A 244 -1.25 20.05 2.27
CA LYS A 244 -0.33 19.64 1.19
C LYS A 244 -0.47 20.53 -0.03
N LEU A 245 -1.69 20.90 -0.41
CA LEU A 245 -1.97 21.82 -1.51
C LEU A 245 -1.34 23.20 -1.30
N ASN A 246 -1.39 23.73 -0.07
CA ASN A 246 -0.90 25.07 0.28
C ASN A 246 0.52 25.04 0.88
N HIS A 247 1.30 24.01 0.60
CA HIS A 247 2.68 23.96 1.07
C HIS A 247 3.49 25.15 0.48
N PRO A 248 4.31 25.86 1.28
CA PRO A 248 5.05 27.04 0.81
C PRO A 248 5.97 26.77 -0.41
N GLN A 249 6.47 25.56 -0.52
CA GLN A 249 7.17 25.05 -1.70
C GLN A 249 6.27 24.01 -2.35
N PRO A 250 5.54 24.35 -3.41
CA PRO A 250 4.60 23.41 -4.02
C PRO A 250 5.29 22.14 -4.51
N TYR A 251 4.82 20.99 -4.08
CA TYR A 251 5.43 19.69 -4.39
C TYR A 251 5.54 19.43 -5.89
N TRP A 252 4.53 19.83 -6.66
CA TRP A 252 4.51 19.65 -8.12
C TRP A 252 5.52 20.52 -8.87
N GLN A 253 6.16 21.48 -8.19
CA GLN A 253 7.23 22.31 -8.76
C GLN A 253 8.63 21.77 -8.45
N ALA A 254 8.75 20.69 -7.69
CA ALA A 254 10.04 20.09 -7.41
C ALA A 254 10.65 19.51 -8.71
N ASP A 255 11.96 19.73 -8.91
CA ASP A 255 12.70 19.23 -10.09
C ASP A 255 12.56 17.70 -10.25
N SER A 256 12.40 16.98 -9.14
CA SER A 256 12.19 15.53 -9.12
C SER A 256 10.88 15.09 -9.78
N VAL A 257 9.83 15.94 -9.78
CA VAL A 257 8.53 15.65 -10.38
C VAL A 257 8.60 15.74 -11.90
N ASP A 258 9.27 16.77 -12.44
CA ASP A 258 9.62 16.91 -13.86
C ASP A 258 8.43 16.57 -14.81
N GLY A 259 7.29 17.21 -14.58
CA GLY A 259 6.10 17.06 -15.42
C GLY A 259 5.33 15.73 -15.28
N ALA A 260 5.63 14.92 -14.27
CA ALA A 260 4.82 13.74 -13.95
C ALA A 260 3.49 14.12 -13.29
N PRO A 261 2.43 13.30 -13.42
CA PRO A 261 1.23 13.44 -12.61
C PRO A 261 1.58 13.53 -11.12
N PHE A 262 1.04 14.56 -10.43
CA PHE A 262 1.22 14.73 -9.00
C PHE A 262 -0.05 14.28 -8.26
N VAL A 263 0.12 13.40 -7.29
CA VAL A 263 -0.97 12.75 -6.56
C VAL A 263 -0.80 12.99 -5.07
N ILE A 264 -1.90 13.24 -4.36
CA ILE A 264 -1.92 13.24 -2.90
C ILE A 264 -2.52 11.92 -2.42
N ALA A 265 -1.75 11.15 -1.65
CA ALA A 265 -2.20 9.90 -1.07
C ALA A 265 -2.66 10.13 0.37
N LEU A 266 -3.95 9.95 0.62
CA LEU A 266 -4.61 10.22 1.90
C LEU A 266 -4.98 8.94 2.63
N GLN A 267 -4.66 8.85 3.92
CA GLN A 267 -5.18 7.80 4.81
C GLN A 267 -5.83 8.43 6.05
N ASP A 268 -6.88 7.79 6.55
CA ASP A 268 -7.63 8.30 7.68
C ASP A 268 -7.41 7.48 8.96
N PHE A 269 -6.69 8.06 9.90
CA PHE A 269 -6.42 7.52 11.23
C PHE A 269 -6.97 8.42 12.36
N HIS A 270 -7.94 9.33 12.06
CA HIS A 270 -8.40 10.29 13.04
C HIS A 270 -9.16 9.65 14.23
N ALA A 271 -9.69 8.45 14.07
CA ALA A 271 -10.36 7.66 15.10
C ALA A 271 -10.25 6.17 14.81
N PRO A 272 -10.40 5.27 15.81
CA PRO A 272 -10.48 3.84 15.59
C PRO A 272 -11.56 3.49 14.55
N GLY A 273 -11.21 2.68 13.56
CA GLY A 273 -12.13 2.28 12.48
C GLY A 273 -12.52 3.37 11.48
N ALA A 274 -11.95 4.58 11.54
CA ALA A 274 -12.27 5.70 10.64
C ALA A 274 -12.14 5.31 9.17
N MET A 275 -11.09 4.55 8.81
CA MET A 275 -10.82 4.11 7.46
C MET A 275 -11.95 3.28 6.84
N THR A 276 -12.79 2.60 7.62
CA THR A 276 -13.87 1.75 7.09
C THR A 276 -14.96 2.53 6.35
N ARG A 277 -15.05 3.83 6.57
CA ARG A 277 -16.06 4.73 5.97
C ARG A 277 -15.46 5.84 5.12
N ILE A 278 -14.14 5.83 4.94
CA ILE A 278 -13.41 6.94 4.31
C ILE A 278 -13.78 7.14 2.83
N VAL A 279 -14.00 6.06 2.06
CA VAL A 279 -14.19 6.15 0.61
C VAL A 279 -15.38 7.05 0.24
N PRO A 280 -16.62 6.79 0.68
CA PRO A 280 -17.76 7.64 0.30
C PRO A 280 -17.60 9.08 0.81
N ILE A 281 -17.02 9.28 2.00
CA ILE A 281 -16.82 10.59 2.60
C ILE A 281 -15.76 11.38 1.82
N ALA A 282 -14.66 10.74 1.47
CA ALA A 282 -13.60 11.38 0.67
C ALA A 282 -14.08 11.71 -0.74
N THR A 283 -14.82 10.80 -1.39
CA THR A 283 -15.44 11.03 -2.70
C THR A 283 -16.36 12.26 -2.66
N GLU A 284 -17.25 12.32 -1.66
CA GLU A 284 -18.15 13.46 -1.46
C GLU A 284 -17.38 14.78 -1.25
N TYR A 285 -16.39 14.77 -0.35
CA TYR A 285 -15.59 15.95 -0.07
C TYR A 285 -14.75 16.40 -1.27
N VAL A 286 -14.06 15.46 -1.92
CA VAL A 286 -13.10 15.79 -2.99
C VAL A 286 -13.81 16.35 -4.21
N PHE A 287 -14.96 15.76 -4.59
CA PHE A 287 -15.75 16.22 -5.72
C PHE A 287 -16.78 17.31 -5.37
N GLY A 288 -17.05 17.57 -4.12
CA GLY A 288 -18.03 18.56 -3.67
C GLY A 288 -19.48 18.19 -4.03
N VAL A 289 -19.80 16.88 -4.10
CA VAL A 289 -21.13 16.38 -4.49
C VAL A 289 -21.60 15.27 -3.56
N ARG A 290 -22.83 15.33 -3.14
CA ARG A 290 -23.50 14.29 -2.34
C ARG A 290 -24.54 13.58 -3.20
N HIS A 291 -24.55 12.26 -3.15
CA HIS A 291 -25.54 11.43 -3.77
C HIS A 291 -26.47 10.84 -2.71
N SER A 292 -27.75 10.95 -2.93
CA SER A 292 -28.80 10.33 -2.11
C SER A 292 -29.82 9.63 -2.98
N ILE A 293 -30.50 8.64 -2.44
CA ILE A 293 -31.63 7.97 -3.13
C ILE A 293 -32.91 8.44 -2.47
N VAL A 294 -33.73 9.15 -3.22
CA VAL A 294 -35.04 9.61 -2.77
C VAL A 294 -36.09 9.03 -3.74
N GLU A 295 -37.03 8.28 -3.22
CA GLU A 295 -38.11 7.63 -4.00
C GLU A 295 -37.58 6.79 -5.18
N GLY A 296 -36.42 6.15 -5.01
CA GLY A 296 -35.79 5.32 -6.02
C GLY A 296 -35.01 6.08 -7.11
N ALA A 297 -34.95 7.41 -7.03
CA ALA A 297 -34.15 8.26 -7.94
C ALA A 297 -32.89 8.78 -7.25
N ILE A 298 -31.78 8.83 -7.99
CA ILE A 298 -30.52 9.43 -7.52
C ILE A 298 -30.71 10.95 -7.53
N GLN A 299 -30.57 11.56 -6.35
CA GLN A 299 -30.46 13.01 -6.21
C GLN A 299 -29.00 13.41 -6.01
N ILE A 300 -28.56 14.47 -6.68
CA ILE A 300 -27.21 15.00 -6.64
C ILE A 300 -27.26 16.41 -6.07
N GLU A 301 -26.59 16.63 -4.96
CA GLU A 301 -26.50 17.93 -4.29
C GLU A 301 -25.04 18.42 -4.33
N ARG A 302 -24.86 19.70 -4.68
CA ARG A 302 -23.56 20.38 -4.54
C ARG A 302 -23.38 20.82 -3.11
N ILE A 303 -22.22 20.44 -2.51
CA ILE A 303 -21.86 20.85 -1.18
C ILE A 303 -20.84 21.97 -1.29
N GLY A 304 -21.19 23.15 -0.78
CA GLY A 304 -20.28 24.31 -0.79
C GLY A 304 -19.32 24.34 0.39
N GLU A 305 -19.77 23.88 1.56
CA GLU A 305 -19.02 23.96 2.82
C GLU A 305 -19.44 22.87 3.78
N HIS A 306 -18.48 22.34 4.54
CA HIS A 306 -18.72 21.50 5.71
C HIS A 306 -18.58 22.32 6.99
N SER A 307 -19.50 22.12 7.94
CA SER A 307 -19.51 22.90 9.17
C SER A 307 -19.82 22.06 10.41
N PHE A 308 -18.90 22.08 11.39
CA PHE A 308 -19.05 21.35 12.64
C PHE A 308 -18.62 22.23 13.85
N GLY A 309 -19.55 22.61 14.68
CA GLY A 309 -19.32 23.57 15.75
C GLY A 309 -18.84 24.92 15.18
N ARG A 310 -17.62 25.33 15.53
CA ARG A 310 -17.00 26.54 15.01
C ARG A 310 -16.09 26.31 13.79
N MET A 311 -15.91 25.06 13.40
CA MET A 311 -15.09 24.70 12.26
C MET A 311 -15.87 24.88 10.96
N ARG A 312 -15.20 25.42 9.95
CA ARG A 312 -15.72 25.60 8.59
C ARG A 312 -14.62 25.26 7.62
N GLU A 313 -14.92 24.49 6.59
CA GLU A 313 -14.00 24.17 5.50
C GLU A 313 -14.78 24.08 4.18
N PRO A 314 -14.30 24.68 3.08
CA PRO A 314 -14.94 24.54 1.79
C PRO A 314 -14.93 23.08 1.35
N SER A 315 -15.99 22.64 0.64
CA SER A 315 -16.10 21.35 -0.03
C SER A 315 -15.66 21.47 -1.48
N GLY A 316 -15.37 20.33 -2.12
CA GLY A 316 -14.88 20.32 -3.50
C GLY A 316 -13.38 20.62 -3.56
N PHE A 317 -12.56 19.71 -3.05
CA PHE A 317 -11.09 19.89 -3.04
C PHE A 317 -10.51 20.25 -4.39
N PHE A 318 -10.99 19.61 -5.48
CA PHE A 318 -10.54 19.91 -6.85
C PHE A 318 -11.02 21.26 -7.39
N ASP A 319 -11.94 21.94 -6.69
CA ASP A 319 -12.40 23.28 -7.03
C ASP A 319 -11.57 24.38 -6.36
N LEU A 320 -10.67 24.02 -5.44
CA LEU A 320 -9.82 24.98 -4.72
C LEU A 320 -8.72 25.56 -5.66
N PRO A 321 -8.25 26.78 -5.38
CA PRO A 321 -7.12 27.35 -6.11
C PRO A 321 -5.88 26.46 -6.04
N ASN A 322 -5.17 26.33 -7.15
CA ASN A 322 -3.99 25.46 -7.37
C ASN A 322 -4.28 23.94 -7.38
N ALA A 323 -5.51 23.50 -7.12
CA ALA A 323 -5.84 22.09 -7.14
C ALA A 323 -5.73 21.47 -8.55
N GLU A 324 -5.73 22.29 -9.62
CA GLU A 324 -5.46 21.85 -10.99
C GLU A 324 -4.07 21.23 -11.19
N ASN A 325 -3.14 21.46 -10.25
CA ASN A 325 -1.82 20.81 -10.24
C ASN A 325 -1.84 19.41 -9.62
N VAL A 326 -2.93 19.02 -8.94
CA VAL A 326 -3.12 17.69 -8.36
C VAL A 326 -3.88 16.84 -9.35
N SER A 327 -3.26 15.76 -9.83
CA SER A 327 -3.84 14.86 -10.84
C SER A 327 -4.94 13.97 -10.28
N ALA A 328 -4.76 13.52 -9.02
CA ALA A 328 -5.72 12.67 -8.32
C ALA A 328 -5.50 12.70 -6.80
N VAL A 329 -6.50 12.25 -6.06
CA VAL A 329 -6.37 11.86 -4.66
C VAL A 329 -6.50 10.33 -4.56
N ILE A 330 -5.52 9.67 -3.92
CA ILE A 330 -5.52 8.23 -3.68
C ILE A 330 -5.84 7.95 -2.22
N LEU A 331 -6.63 6.91 -1.98
CA LEU A 331 -6.88 6.36 -0.64
C LEU A 331 -7.02 4.83 -0.68
N ASN A 332 -6.71 4.18 0.45
CA ASN A 332 -7.02 2.75 0.61
C ASN A 332 -7.45 2.45 2.04
N PRO A 333 -8.74 2.16 2.28
CA PRO A 333 -9.24 1.82 3.62
C PRO A 333 -8.59 0.56 4.20
N LEU A 334 -8.00 -0.27 3.36
CA LEU A 334 -7.33 -1.51 3.76
C LEU A 334 -5.83 -1.35 4.00
N GLY A 335 -5.23 -0.20 3.69
CA GLY A 335 -3.79 0.08 3.85
C GLY A 335 -3.38 0.24 5.32
N THR A 336 -3.64 -0.78 6.13
CA THR A 336 -3.45 -0.82 7.59
C THR A 336 -2.55 -1.97 8.00
N LEU A 337 -2.21 -2.06 9.28
CA LEU A 337 -1.35 -3.12 9.83
C LEU A 337 -1.87 -4.53 9.50
N THR A 338 -3.18 -4.73 9.46
CA THR A 338 -3.77 -6.03 9.11
C THR A 338 -3.51 -6.43 7.66
N LYS A 339 -3.38 -5.45 6.74
CA LYS A 339 -2.95 -5.71 5.35
C LYS A 339 -1.54 -6.29 5.32
N PHE A 340 -0.60 -5.66 6.00
CA PHE A 340 0.77 -6.17 6.12
C PHE A 340 0.78 -7.59 6.69
N ASN A 341 -0.09 -7.87 7.66
CA ASN A 341 -0.16 -9.19 8.29
C ASN A 341 -0.66 -10.26 7.30
N ARG A 342 -1.70 -9.96 6.51
CA ARG A 342 -2.19 -10.87 5.46
C ARG A 342 -1.15 -11.07 4.36
N MET A 343 -0.55 -9.99 3.86
CA MET A 343 0.49 -10.08 2.82
C MET A 343 1.73 -10.85 3.32
N GLY A 344 2.09 -10.67 4.60
CA GLY A 344 3.16 -11.45 5.23
C GLY A 344 2.82 -12.94 5.30
N GLN A 345 1.58 -13.32 5.66
CA GLN A 345 1.15 -14.71 5.68
C GLN A 345 1.13 -15.32 4.26
N ILE A 346 0.63 -14.60 3.26
CA ILE A 346 0.68 -15.02 1.85
C ILE A 346 2.13 -15.28 1.40
N ALA A 347 3.07 -14.45 1.85
CA ALA A 347 4.49 -14.63 1.59
C ALA A 347 5.14 -15.72 2.45
N GLY A 348 4.39 -16.41 3.32
CA GLY A 348 4.91 -17.48 4.17
C GLY A 348 5.81 -16.99 5.32
N PHE A 349 5.64 -15.74 5.76
CA PHE A 349 6.31 -15.20 6.95
C PHE A 349 5.54 -15.50 8.25
N GLY A 350 6.24 -15.34 9.37
CA GLY A 350 5.69 -15.37 10.70
C GLY A 350 5.55 -16.74 11.32
N ASP A 351 4.90 -16.78 12.48
CA ASP A 351 4.64 -18.01 13.24
C ASP A 351 3.61 -18.88 12.50
N PRO A 352 3.91 -20.15 12.20
CA PRO A 352 3.00 -21.05 11.48
C PRO A 352 1.69 -21.35 12.22
N ARG A 353 1.56 -20.96 13.49
CA ARG A 353 0.32 -21.07 14.27
C ARG A 353 -0.64 -19.90 14.05
N VAL A 354 -0.22 -18.82 13.39
CA VAL A 354 -1.09 -17.69 13.10
C VAL A 354 -2.16 -18.11 12.07
N ARG A 355 -3.42 -17.84 12.40
CA ARG A 355 -4.55 -18.04 11.50
C ARG A 355 -5.27 -16.71 11.29
N MET A 356 -5.60 -16.42 10.05
CA MET A 356 -6.34 -15.21 9.70
C MET A 356 -7.57 -15.56 8.85
N VAL A 357 -8.70 -15.00 9.23
CA VAL A 357 -9.93 -15.04 8.43
C VAL A 357 -10.30 -13.62 8.06
N ARG A 358 -10.34 -13.34 6.78
CA ARG A 358 -10.77 -12.07 6.22
C ARG A 358 -12.22 -12.17 5.77
N GLN A 359 -13.06 -11.23 6.18
CA GLN A 359 -14.47 -11.17 5.81
C GLN A 359 -14.93 -9.73 5.62
N GLY A 360 -15.98 -9.54 4.86
CA GLY A 360 -16.49 -8.20 4.59
C GLY A 360 -17.54 -8.15 3.50
N LEU A 361 -17.69 -6.93 2.95
CA LEU A 361 -18.60 -6.61 1.86
C LEU A 361 -17.77 -6.13 0.67
N ALA A 362 -17.99 -6.71 -0.49
CA ALA A 362 -17.27 -6.37 -1.72
C ALA A 362 -18.24 -6.15 -2.89
N ARG A 363 -17.75 -5.46 -3.91
CA ARG A 363 -18.33 -5.40 -5.24
C ARG A 363 -17.37 -6.15 -6.18
N GLY A 364 -17.94 -6.96 -7.08
CA GLY A 364 -17.19 -7.60 -8.17
C GLY A 364 -17.40 -6.87 -9.48
N GLU A 365 -16.61 -7.24 -10.46
CA GLU A 365 -16.90 -6.92 -11.85
C GLU A 365 -18.25 -7.56 -12.21
N SER A 366 -19.19 -6.75 -12.64
CA SER A 366 -20.48 -7.21 -13.12
C SER A 366 -20.75 -6.59 -14.47
N ASN A 367 -21.23 -7.41 -15.40
CA ASN A 367 -21.82 -6.95 -16.65
C ASN A 367 -23.20 -6.30 -16.43
N ASP A 368 -23.70 -6.33 -15.21
CA ASP A 368 -24.94 -5.68 -14.82
C ASP A 368 -24.71 -4.18 -14.54
N VAL A 369 -25.69 -3.38 -14.93
CA VAL A 369 -25.66 -1.91 -14.77
C VAL A 369 -25.59 -1.48 -13.29
N ASP A 370 -25.94 -2.37 -12.36
CA ASP A 370 -25.90 -2.15 -10.91
C ASP A 370 -25.44 -3.42 -10.18
N PRO A 371 -24.11 -3.64 -10.09
CA PRO A 371 -23.57 -4.79 -9.38
C PRO A 371 -23.84 -4.67 -7.88
N ARG A 372 -24.67 -5.58 -7.35
CA ARG A 372 -25.00 -5.60 -5.92
C ARG A 372 -23.78 -6.02 -5.11
N PRO A 373 -23.51 -5.35 -3.97
CA PRO A 373 -22.48 -5.81 -3.04
C PRO A 373 -22.81 -7.22 -2.52
N PHE A 374 -21.75 -8.02 -2.30
CA PHE A 374 -21.86 -9.36 -1.76
C PHE A 374 -20.95 -9.55 -0.54
N ASN A 375 -21.37 -10.41 0.39
CA ASN A 375 -20.54 -10.80 1.52
C ASN A 375 -19.51 -11.81 1.09
N PHE A 376 -18.27 -11.62 1.56
CA PHE A 376 -17.18 -12.57 1.35
C PHE A 376 -16.57 -13.01 2.69
N ARG A 377 -16.00 -14.22 2.70
CA ARG A 377 -15.23 -14.77 3.82
C ARG A 377 -14.14 -15.68 3.28
N HIS A 378 -12.88 -15.34 3.56
CA HIS A 378 -11.71 -16.06 3.09
C HIS A 378 -10.81 -16.46 4.26
N ASP A 379 -10.30 -17.67 4.22
CA ASP A 379 -9.21 -18.12 5.08
C ASP A 379 -7.88 -17.75 4.39
N VAL A 380 -7.12 -16.84 4.99
CA VAL A 380 -5.87 -16.31 4.41
C VAL A 380 -4.77 -17.37 4.31
N SER A 381 -4.86 -18.45 5.12
CA SER A 381 -3.89 -19.54 5.12
C SER A 381 -4.07 -20.54 3.95
N LYS A 382 -5.15 -20.39 3.20
CA LYS A 382 -5.45 -21.30 2.09
C LYS A 382 -4.66 -20.95 0.83
N PRO A 383 -4.15 -21.95 0.08
CA PRO A 383 -3.38 -21.70 -1.15
C PRO A 383 -4.14 -20.93 -2.23
N GLU A 384 -5.47 -21.06 -2.26
CA GLU A 384 -6.35 -20.37 -3.19
C GLU A 384 -6.59 -18.89 -2.82
N TYR A 385 -6.22 -18.45 -1.62
CA TYR A 385 -6.33 -17.06 -1.24
C TYR A 385 -5.29 -16.20 -1.95
N THR A 386 -5.75 -15.20 -2.65
CA THR A 386 -4.91 -14.21 -3.31
C THR A 386 -5.35 -12.81 -2.89
N GLU A 387 -4.38 -11.94 -2.69
CA GLU A 387 -4.60 -10.53 -2.41
C GLU A 387 -3.41 -9.75 -2.96
N SER A 388 -3.67 -8.60 -3.61
CA SER A 388 -2.62 -7.67 -4.03
C SER A 388 -2.52 -6.47 -3.10
N TRP A 389 -1.37 -5.79 -3.10
CA TRP A 389 -1.22 -4.56 -2.32
C TRP A 389 -2.19 -3.46 -2.79
N VAL A 390 -2.43 -3.38 -4.09
CA VAL A 390 -3.33 -2.38 -4.70
C VAL A 390 -4.80 -2.64 -4.38
N GLU A 391 -5.18 -3.88 -4.07
CA GLU A 391 -6.57 -4.21 -3.76
C GLU A 391 -7.16 -3.31 -2.67
N GLY A 392 -8.33 -2.72 -2.96
CA GLY A 392 -9.02 -1.74 -2.12
C GLY A 392 -8.61 -0.30 -2.36
N MET A 393 -7.59 -0.04 -3.17
CA MET A 393 -7.19 1.32 -3.53
C MET A 393 -8.26 2.00 -4.37
N VAL A 394 -8.52 3.28 -4.06
CA VAL A 394 -9.44 4.14 -4.79
C VAL A 394 -8.68 5.37 -5.27
N VAL A 395 -8.85 5.71 -6.52
CA VAL A 395 -8.23 6.86 -7.20
C VAL A 395 -9.33 7.82 -7.61
N LEU A 396 -9.40 8.97 -6.98
CA LEU A 396 -10.33 10.04 -7.30
C LEU A 396 -9.64 10.97 -8.31
N HIS A 397 -10.05 10.93 -9.57
CA HIS A 397 -9.42 11.70 -10.65
C HIS A 397 -9.88 13.15 -10.67
N ASN A 398 -8.93 14.06 -10.78
CA ASN A 398 -9.24 15.48 -10.92
C ASN A 398 -9.68 15.81 -12.36
N PRO A 399 -10.95 16.21 -12.58
CA PRO A 399 -11.44 16.53 -13.92
C PRO A 399 -10.80 17.79 -14.54
N ARG A 400 -10.03 18.54 -13.74
CA ARG A 400 -9.36 19.80 -14.16
C ARG A 400 -7.84 19.71 -14.04
N ALA A 401 -7.28 18.50 -13.89
CA ALA A 401 -5.84 18.33 -13.77
C ALA A 401 -5.11 18.89 -15.00
N LEU A 402 -4.06 19.68 -14.78
CA LEU A 402 -3.15 20.13 -15.83
C LEU A 402 -2.35 18.97 -16.43
N ILE A 403 -2.02 17.99 -15.59
CA ILE A 403 -1.37 16.76 -15.99
C ILE A 403 -2.24 15.61 -15.48
N PRO A 404 -3.13 15.05 -16.31
CA PRO A 404 -4.00 13.95 -15.90
C PRO A 404 -3.19 12.69 -15.51
N LEU A 405 -3.71 11.95 -14.54
CA LEU A 405 -3.28 10.59 -14.25
C LEU A 405 -4.14 9.64 -15.08
N GLU A 406 -3.50 8.76 -15.86
CA GLU A 406 -4.22 7.77 -16.64
C GLU A 406 -4.54 6.53 -15.79
N PRO A 407 -5.70 5.87 -15.92
CA PRO A 407 -6.05 4.68 -15.16
C PRO A 407 -5.03 3.55 -15.28
N ASP A 408 -4.44 3.36 -16.46
CA ASP A 408 -3.43 2.35 -16.72
C ASP A 408 -2.14 2.54 -15.91
N GLN A 409 -1.92 3.73 -15.36
CA GLN A 409 -0.77 4.00 -14.51
C GLN A 409 -0.92 3.39 -13.10
N ILE A 410 -2.16 3.12 -12.65
CA ILE A 410 -2.42 2.40 -11.40
C ILE A 410 -3.43 1.27 -11.68
N PRO A 411 -3.00 0.21 -12.36
CA PRO A 411 -3.89 -0.89 -12.70
C PRO A 411 -4.41 -1.59 -11.42
N TYR A 412 -5.57 -2.21 -11.54
CA TYR A 412 -6.26 -2.96 -10.47
C TYR A 412 -6.80 -2.12 -9.31
N ALA A 413 -6.70 -0.78 -9.37
CA ALA A 413 -7.39 0.12 -8.46
C ALA A 413 -8.83 0.40 -8.92
N ASN A 414 -9.68 0.90 -8.02
CA ASN A 414 -10.94 1.51 -8.37
C ASN A 414 -10.68 2.97 -8.79
N HIS A 415 -11.06 3.36 -10.02
CA HIS A 415 -10.92 4.72 -10.51
C HIS A 415 -12.27 5.41 -10.57
N GLU A 416 -12.38 6.57 -9.93
CA GLU A 416 -13.62 7.36 -9.88
C GLU A 416 -13.47 8.69 -10.59
N PHE A 417 -14.45 9.01 -11.45
CA PHE A 417 -14.49 10.20 -12.29
C PHE A 417 -15.79 10.96 -12.09
N LEU A 418 -15.70 12.22 -11.73
CA LEU A 418 -16.86 13.12 -11.72
C LEU A 418 -17.29 13.45 -13.15
N GLN A 419 -18.54 13.13 -13.47
CA GLN A 419 -19.13 13.45 -14.77
C GLN A 419 -19.71 14.88 -14.78
N PRO A 420 -19.90 15.51 -15.97
CA PRO A 420 -20.47 16.86 -16.08
C PRO A 420 -21.87 17.01 -15.45
N ASP A 421 -22.63 15.93 -15.37
CA ASP A 421 -23.96 15.90 -14.75
C ASP A 421 -23.90 15.67 -13.22
N GLY A 422 -22.71 15.57 -12.66
CA GLY A 422 -22.48 15.35 -11.22
C GLY A 422 -22.48 13.89 -10.80
N ARG A 423 -22.73 12.94 -11.69
CA ARG A 423 -22.60 11.51 -11.38
C ARG A 423 -21.14 11.08 -11.24
N ILE A 424 -20.89 10.03 -10.47
CA ILE A 424 -19.58 9.40 -10.38
C ILE A 424 -19.59 8.17 -11.29
N MET A 425 -18.66 8.12 -12.23
CA MET A 425 -18.36 6.92 -13.01
C MET A 425 -17.19 6.20 -12.35
N SER A 426 -17.34 4.89 -12.09
CA SER A 426 -16.31 4.05 -11.50
C SER A 426 -15.82 3.01 -12.50
N LEU A 427 -14.49 2.87 -12.64
CA LEU A 427 -13.84 1.72 -13.26
C LEU A 427 -13.40 0.79 -12.14
N LEU A 428 -14.14 -0.30 -11.96
CA LEU A 428 -13.92 -1.24 -10.86
C LEU A 428 -12.98 -2.37 -11.29
N PRO A 429 -12.07 -2.81 -10.41
CA PRO A 429 -11.37 -4.07 -10.59
C PRO A 429 -12.32 -5.26 -10.41
N GLU A 430 -11.86 -6.46 -10.75
CA GLU A 430 -12.62 -7.70 -10.61
C GLU A 430 -13.17 -7.91 -9.18
N PHE A 431 -12.41 -7.50 -8.18
CA PHE A 431 -12.80 -7.56 -6.77
C PHE A 431 -12.47 -6.24 -6.04
N GLN A 432 -13.50 -5.53 -5.58
CA GLN A 432 -13.36 -4.28 -4.83
C GLN A 432 -14.02 -4.39 -3.46
N PRO A 433 -13.28 -4.60 -2.37
CA PRO A 433 -13.83 -4.59 -1.03
C PRO A 433 -14.18 -3.17 -0.59
N TYR A 434 -15.41 -2.97 -0.14
CA TYR A 434 -15.84 -1.74 0.52
C TYR A 434 -15.43 -1.69 1.97
N MET A 435 -15.56 -2.83 2.62
CA MET A 435 -15.29 -3.04 4.03
C MET A 435 -14.73 -4.43 4.22
N SER A 436 -13.70 -4.55 5.02
CA SER A 436 -13.03 -5.81 5.27
C SER A 436 -12.44 -5.84 6.69
N ASN A 437 -12.80 -6.84 7.45
CA ASN A 437 -12.24 -7.13 8.76
C ASN A 437 -11.43 -8.42 8.71
N THR A 438 -10.36 -8.47 9.51
CA THR A 438 -9.50 -9.65 9.61
C THR A 438 -9.44 -10.12 11.06
N SER A 439 -10.03 -11.27 11.35
CA SER A 439 -9.85 -11.94 12.64
C SER A 439 -8.53 -12.68 12.67
N ILE A 440 -7.73 -12.46 13.70
CA ILE A 440 -6.40 -13.04 13.85
C ILE A 440 -6.37 -13.89 15.12
N THR A 441 -6.08 -15.19 14.98
CA THR A 441 -5.95 -16.14 16.10
C THR A 441 -4.57 -16.80 16.07
N LEU A 442 -4.17 -17.34 17.20
CA LEU A 442 -2.96 -18.13 17.35
C LEU A 442 -3.34 -19.53 17.83
N ASP A 443 -3.09 -20.58 17.01
CA ASP A 443 -3.44 -21.95 17.38
C ASP A 443 -2.76 -22.34 18.70
N GLY A 444 -3.53 -22.95 19.60
CA GLY A 444 -3.06 -23.36 20.94
C GLY A 444 -3.22 -22.28 22.03
N THR A 445 -3.83 -21.13 21.72
CA THR A 445 -4.25 -20.13 22.71
C THR A 445 -5.76 -20.02 22.76
N THR A 446 -6.35 -19.96 23.96
CA THR A 446 -7.81 -19.82 24.18
C THR A 446 -8.30 -18.37 24.12
N GLU A 447 -7.43 -17.42 23.85
CA GLU A 447 -7.82 -16.00 23.77
C GLU A 447 -8.23 -15.60 22.36
N THR A 448 -9.54 -15.51 22.16
CA THR A 448 -10.11 -14.66 21.10
C THR A 448 -10.15 -13.24 21.61
N VAL A 449 -9.23 -12.38 21.14
CA VAL A 449 -9.39 -10.93 21.35
C VAL A 449 -10.34 -10.44 20.28
N PRO A 450 -11.43 -9.73 20.64
CA PRO A 450 -12.27 -9.07 19.66
C PRO A 450 -11.43 -8.05 18.88
N ASP A 451 -11.61 -8.00 17.57
CA ASP A 451 -11.09 -6.92 16.73
C ASP A 451 -11.58 -5.59 17.29
N GLU A 452 -10.65 -4.67 17.59
CA GLU A 452 -11.03 -3.37 18.16
C GLU A 452 -11.89 -2.61 17.13
N GLY A 453 -13.21 -2.68 17.29
CA GLY A 453 -14.12 -1.64 16.91
C GLY A 453 -14.76 -1.65 15.53
N GLY A 454 -15.56 -2.65 15.23
CA GLY A 454 -16.74 -2.40 14.38
C GLY A 454 -17.99 -2.42 15.26
N PRO A 455 -18.92 -1.44 15.21
CA PRO A 455 -20.20 -1.60 15.85
C PRO A 455 -20.94 -2.79 15.21
N GLU A 456 -21.47 -3.70 16.05
CA GLU A 456 -22.47 -4.66 15.62
C GLU A 456 -23.58 -3.90 14.87
N ILE A 457 -23.75 -4.22 13.61
CA ILE A 457 -24.92 -3.75 12.84
C ILE A 457 -26.00 -4.78 13.12
N ASP A 458 -26.87 -4.49 14.06
CA ASP A 458 -28.17 -5.14 14.15
C ASP A 458 -28.92 -4.89 12.83
N ALA A 459 -29.48 -5.98 12.29
CA ALA A 459 -30.15 -6.11 10.99
C ALA A 459 -31.33 -5.15 10.80
#